data_0b5ecffbe1e254fbe43ede4b767839a7
#
_entry.id   0b5ecffbe1e254fbe43ede4b767839a7
#
_cell.length_a   1.000
_cell.length_b   1.000
_cell.length_c   1.000
_cell.angle_alpha   90.00
_cell.angle_beta   90.00
_cell.angle_gamma   90.00
#
_symmetry.space_group_name_H-M   'P 1'
#
loop_
_entity.id
_entity.type
_entity.pdbx_description
1 polymer ?
#
loop_
_entity_poly.entity_id
_entity_poly.type
_entity_poly.pdbx_seq_one_letter_code
_entity_poly.pdbx_strand_id
1 'polypeptide(L)'
;MEKNKEKPKMEAGVKSFITAIVVIFAMMVLTYALTIIIPGGYIPFWKWILSPILVLFAKDSGSMIAIIALLVVLGGIFNTLDKFGVLRLLLDKVTAKFGKSRRVLLAVIPLFFMVIGSAAGTFEECVPLVPVVVALAIRLGWDALTGLGMSILAAGCGFAAGVCNPFTVGVAQELAGLPMFSGMWYRAVAFLIIYILLMLFLLIYVRKIEKPMDEKMLEGIGSGNVRQIAYSSGSRFWKIGITFKEGVVSVLPGVLLILMANSIRFTLLEGNILDVILQGAVSLASGMPRFGVILFIYGLVLILNFFIPSGSAKAFLLMPLIVPLAEAFDISAQLCVVAFAFGDGFSNVFYPTNPVLLISIGLANVSYGTWAKWSGKFQLINLFVTGALLLLGLAIHVT
;
A
#
# COMPACT_ATOMS: atom_id res chain seq x y z
N MET A 1 -8.81 36.22 20.81
CA MET A 1 -9.59 35.76 19.63
C MET A 1 -8.73 34.80 18.80
N GLU A 2 -8.42 33.60 19.31
CA GLU A 2 -7.47 32.66 18.63
C GLU A 2 -7.84 31.18 18.84
N LYS A 3 -9.13 30.88 18.92
CA LYS A 3 -9.66 29.52 19.15
C LYS A 3 -10.28 28.81 17.93
N ASN A 4 -10.14 29.35 16.69
CA ASN A 4 -10.98 28.88 15.57
C ASN A 4 -10.23 28.32 14.34
N LYS A 5 -8.90 28.02 14.42
CA LYS A 5 -8.15 27.49 13.26
C LYS A 5 -7.80 25.99 13.32
N GLU A 6 -8.01 25.30 14.44
CA GLU A 6 -7.71 23.87 14.56
C GLU A 6 -8.89 22.93 14.25
N LYS A 7 -10.13 23.41 14.33
CA LYS A 7 -11.33 22.59 14.07
C LYS A 7 -11.41 21.95 12.67
N PRO A 8 -11.08 22.62 11.55
CA PRO A 8 -11.28 22.03 10.23
C PRO A 8 -10.33 20.84 9.90
N LYS A 9 -9.15 20.76 10.51
CA LYS A 9 -8.21 19.65 10.28
C LYS A 9 -8.62 18.36 10.98
N MET A 10 -9.12 18.46 12.21
CA MET A 10 -9.57 17.30 12.99
C MET A 10 -10.87 16.70 12.42
N GLU A 11 -11.78 17.54 11.91
CA GLU A 11 -13.01 17.08 11.24
C GLU A 11 -12.73 16.35 9.92
N ALA A 12 -11.71 16.76 9.16
CA ALA A 12 -11.33 16.08 7.90
C ALA A 12 -10.76 14.68 8.17
N GLY A 13 -9.92 14.52 9.19
CA GLY A 13 -9.37 13.20 9.58
C GLY A 13 -10.45 12.23 10.05
N VAL A 14 -11.37 12.70 10.89
CA VAL A 14 -12.50 11.88 11.39
C VAL A 14 -13.43 11.48 10.24
N LYS A 15 -13.76 12.39 9.33
CA LYS A 15 -14.58 12.07 8.13
C LYS A 15 -13.92 11.03 7.23
N SER A 16 -12.61 11.14 7.00
CA SER A 16 -11.86 10.16 6.20
C SER A 16 -11.87 8.78 6.85
N PHE A 17 -11.71 8.71 8.16
CA PHE A 17 -11.76 7.47 8.93
C PHE A 17 -13.16 6.82 8.90
N ILE A 18 -14.22 7.60 9.14
CA ILE A 18 -15.60 7.11 9.04
C ILE A 18 -15.90 6.60 7.63
N THR A 19 -15.45 7.31 6.59
CA THR A 19 -15.61 6.86 5.20
C THR A 19 -14.92 5.52 4.97
N ALA A 20 -13.72 5.33 5.51
CA ALA A 20 -12.98 4.06 5.41
C ALA A 20 -13.74 2.91 6.09
N ILE A 21 -14.24 3.13 7.32
CA ILE A 21 -15.08 2.14 8.03
C ILE A 21 -16.32 1.76 7.20
N VAL A 22 -17.04 2.76 6.70
CA VAL A 22 -18.26 2.53 5.91
C VAL A 22 -17.97 1.71 4.65
N VAL A 23 -16.89 2.04 3.93
CA VAL A 23 -16.50 1.31 2.73
C VAL A 23 -16.13 -0.14 3.07
N ILE A 24 -15.28 -0.38 4.07
CA ILE A 24 -14.89 -1.74 4.45
C ILE A 24 -16.10 -2.53 4.97
N PHE A 25 -16.96 -1.91 5.76
CA PHE A 25 -18.18 -2.55 6.26
C PHE A 25 -19.13 -2.93 5.10
N ALA A 26 -19.32 -2.05 4.12
CA ALA A 26 -20.09 -2.36 2.92
C ALA A 26 -19.50 -3.57 2.16
N MET A 27 -18.16 -3.68 2.11
CA MET A 27 -17.48 -4.83 1.52
C MET A 27 -17.66 -6.12 2.35
N MET A 28 -17.66 -6.03 3.68
CA MET A 28 -17.99 -7.17 4.55
C MET A 28 -19.43 -7.65 4.29
N VAL A 29 -20.38 -6.72 4.13
CA VAL A 29 -21.77 -7.06 3.78
C VAL A 29 -21.85 -7.72 2.41
N LEU A 30 -21.15 -7.16 1.41
CA LEU A 30 -21.10 -7.74 0.06
C LEU A 30 -20.56 -9.16 0.07
N THR A 31 -19.44 -9.41 0.77
CA THR A 31 -18.86 -10.76 0.86
C THR A 31 -19.80 -11.73 1.59
N TYR A 32 -20.50 -11.29 2.62
CA TYR A 32 -21.54 -12.10 3.26
C TYR A 32 -22.68 -12.43 2.31
N ALA A 33 -23.18 -11.46 1.55
CA ALA A 33 -24.21 -11.69 0.54
C ALA A 33 -23.75 -12.71 -0.51
N LEU A 34 -22.48 -12.66 -0.95
CA LEU A 34 -21.91 -13.66 -1.85
C LEU A 34 -21.96 -15.07 -1.27
N THR A 35 -21.77 -15.25 0.05
CA THR A 35 -21.88 -16.59 0.69
C THR A 35 -23.31 -17.15 0.66
N ILE A 36 -24.31 -16.30 0.47
CA ILE A 36 -25.72 -16.72 0.36
C ILE A 36 -26.11 -16.97 -1.10
N ILE A 37 -25.56 -16.16 -2.02
CA ILE A 37 -25.93 -16.21 -3.44
C ILE A 37 -25.21 -17.33 -4.19
N ILE A 38 -23.94 -17.58 -3.87
CA ILE A 38 -23.11 -18.58 -4.56
C ILE A 38 -23.45 -19.98 -4.04
N PRO A 39 -23.86 -20.93 -4.90
CA PRO A 39 -24.15 -22.30 -4.49
C PRO A 39 -22.95 -22.97 -3.83
N GLY A 40 -23.19 -23.58 -2.67
CA GLY A 40 -22.13 -24.23 -1.86
C GLY A 40 -21.44 -23.28 -0.86
N GLY A 41 -21.72 -21.98 -0.93
CA GLY A 41 -21.25 -21.00 0.05
C GLY A 41 -22.16 -20.96 1.28
N TYR A 42 -21.59 -20.95 2.48
CA TYR A 42 -22.33 -20.69 3.71
C TYR A 42 -21.41 -20.29 4.85
N ILE A 43 -21.77 -19.21 5.53
CA ILE A 43 -21.19 -18.83 6.82
C ILE A 43 -22.32 -18.39 7.77
N PRO A 44 -22.39 -18.88 9.02
CA PRO A 44 -23.40 -18.44 9.99
C PRO A 44 -23.27 -16.93 10.26
N PHE A 45 -24.40 -16.24 10.36
CA PHE A 45 -24.45 -14.79 10.60
C PHE A 45 -23.61 -14.34 11.82
N TRP A 46 -23.68 -15.09 12.93
CA TRP A 46 -22.92 -14.78 14.14
C TRP A 46 -21.39 -14.86 13.89
N LYS A 47 -20.94 -15.81 13.05
CA LYS A 47 -19.54 -16.00 12.72
C LYS A 47 -19.05 -14.86 11.81
N TRP A 48 -19.91 -14.40 10.91
CA TRP A 48 -19.63 -13.25 10.07
C TRP A 48 -19.53 -11.94 10.88
N ILE A 49 -20.46 -11.66 11.78
CA ILE A 49 -20.44 -10.41 12.57
C ILE A 49 -19.27 -10.37 13.55
N LEU A 50 -18.82 -11.54 14.06
CA LEU A 50 -17.65 -11.66 14.92
C LEU A 50 -16.35 -11.83 14.14
N SER A 51 -16.37 -11.87 12.81
CA SER A 51 -15.18 -12.09 11.98
C SER A 51 -14.02 -11.12 12.26
N PRO A 52 -14.20 -9.82 12.64
CA PRO A 52 -13.09 -8.96 13.02
C PRO A 52 -12.31 -9.43 14.25
N ILE A 53 -12.94 -10.21 15.10
CA ILE A 53 -12.30 -10.84 16.27
C ILE A 53 -11.78 -12.22 15.90
N LEU A 54 -12.59 -13.03 15.20
CA LEU A 54 -12.25 -14.41 14.85
C LEU A 54 -11.02 -14.50 13.93
N VAL A 55 -10.78 -13.49 13.10
CA VAL A 55 -9.62 -13.42 12.22
C VAL A 55 -8.28 -13.45 13.01
N LEU A 56 -8.25 -12.99 14.26
CA LEU A 56 -7.07 -13.08 15.13
C LEU A 56 -6.70 -14.53 15.49
N PHE A 57 -7.66 -15.44 15.42
CA PHE A 57 -7.49 -16.86 15.75
C PHE A 57 -7.47 -17.77 14.51
N ALA A 58 -7.50 -17.18 13.31
CA ALA A 58 -7.38 -17.91 12.06
C ALA A 58 -5.96 -18.48 11.90
N LYS A 59 -5.83 -19.61 11.18
CA LYS A 59 -4.53 -20.30 10.97
C LYS A 59 -3.44 -19.38 10.41
N ASP A 60 -3.82 -18.38 9.60
CA ASP A 60 -2.92 -17.46 8.91
C ASP A 60 -2.83 -16.07 9.60
N SER A 61 -3.26 -15.96 10.86
CA SER A 61 -3.31 -14.68 11.58
C SER A 61 -1.93 -14.11 11.94
N GLY A 62 -0.87 -14.91 11.91
CA GLY A 62 0.46 -14.53 12.39
C GLY A 62 1.01 -13.27 11.70
N SER A 63 0.92 -13.19 10.39
CA SER A 63 1.37 -12.01 9.63
C SER A 63 0.57 -10.75 9.97
N MET A 64 -0.75 -10.87 10.08
CA MET A 64 -1.63 -9.76 10.46
C MET A 64 -1.33 -9.28 11.89
N ILE A 65 -1.14 -10.19 12.83
CA ILE A 65 -0.79 -9.86 14.23
C ILE A 65 0.57 -9.14 14.26
N ALA A 66 1.56 -9.62 13.48
CA ALA A 66 2.86 -8.98 13.38
C ALA A 66 2.75 -7.54 12.82
N ILE A 67 1.93 -7.32 11.79
CA ILE A 67 1.67 -5.98 11.24
C ILE A 67 1.01 -5.07 12.28
N ILE A 68 0.01 -5.56 13.00
CA ILE A 68 -0.65 -4.80 14.07
C ILE A 68 0.36 -4.43 15.16
N ALA A 69 1.17 -5.38 15.63
CA ALA A 69 2.21 -5.15 16.63
C ALA A 69 3.23 -4.11 16.14
N LEU A 70 3.68 -4.23 14.90
CA LEU A 70 4.60 -3.28 14.28
C LEU A 70 4.00 -1.87 14.23
N LEU A 71 2.76 -1.72 13.78
CA LEU A 71 2.07 -0.42 13.71
C LEU A 71 1.91 0.21 15.08
N VAL A 72 1.57 -0.58 16.11
CA VAL A 72 1.44 -0.10 17.49
C VAL A 72 2.77 0.40 18.03
N VAL A 73 3.84 -0.37 17.84
CA VAL A 73 5.19 0.02 18.30
C VAL A 73 5.69 1.26 17.54
N LEU A 74 5.57 1.25 16.21
CA LEU A 74 6.01 2.38 15.39
C LEU A 74 5.18 3.63 15.63
N GLY A 75 3.86 3.51 15.83
CA GLY A 75 3.00 4.62 16.20
C GLY A 75 3.45 5.30 17.49
N GLY A 76 3.80 4.50 18.52
CA GLY A 76 4.38 4.98 19.76
C GLY A 76 5.73 5.70 19.55
N ILE A 77 6.64 5.08 18.79
CA ILE A 77 7.97 5.64 18.50
C ILE A 77 7.85 6.95 17.72
N PHE A 78 7.09 6.98 16.62
CA PHE A 78 6.98 8.17 15.76
C PHE A 78 6.30 9.34 16.48
N ASN A 79 5.25 9.11 17.26
CA ASN A 79 4.64 10.16 18.06
C ASN A 79 5.63 10.72 19.10
N THR A 80 6.43 9.84 19.70
CA THR A 80 7.47 10.26 20.63
C THR A 80 8.53 11.10 19.92
N LEU A 81 9.06 10.66 18.77
CA LEU A 81 10.05 11.40 17.98
C LEU A 81 9.50 12.76 17.50
N ASP A 82 8.23 12.84 17.11
CA ASP A 82 7.58 14.09 16.69
C ASP A 82 7.45 15.07 17.87
N LYS A 83 6.93 14.60 19.01
CA LYS A 83 6.77 15.40 20.24
C LYS A 83 8.11 15.92 20.79
N PHE A 84 9.17 15.15 20.64
CA PHE A 84 10.51 15.56 21.01
C PHE A 84 11.22 16.42 19.93
N GLY A 85 10.55 16.69 18.81
CA GLY A 85 11.07 17.55 17.74
C GLY A 85 12.17 16.90 16.88
N VAL A 86 12.44 15.61 17.03
CA VAL A 86 13.48 14.90 16.28
C VAL A 86 13.12 14.87 14.78
N LEU A 87 11.84 14.61 14.45
CA LEU A 87 11.37 14.62 13.07
C LEU A 87 11.53 16.03 12.45
N ARG A 88 11.25 17.07 13.23
CA ARG A 88 11.45 18.46 12.78
C ARG A 88 12.91 18.73 12.45
N LEU A 89 13.86 18.33 13.32
CA LEU A 89 15.28 18.50 13.07
C LEU A 89 15.77 17.75 11.83
N LEU A 90 15.28 16.53 11.61
CA LEU A 90 15.59 15.77 10.40
C LEU A 90 15.08 16.47 9.14
N LEU A 91 13.82 16.93 9.18
CA LEU A 91 13.23 17.67 8.06
C LEU A 91 13.97 18.99 7.78
N ASP A 92 14.36 19.72 8.82
CA ASP A 92 15.14 20.96 8.69
C ASP A 92 16.49 20.70 8.02
N LYS A 93 17.21 19.65 8.44
CA LYS A 93 18.50 19.27 7.82
C LYS A 93 18.35 18.86 6.35
N VAL A 94 17.34 18.07 6.03
CA VAL A 94 17.06 17.64 4.65
C VAL A 94 16.69 18.84 3.79
N THR A 95 15.82 19.73 4.27
CA THR A 95 15.39 20.91 3.55
C THR A 95 16.55 21.90 3.37
N ALA A 96 17.38 22.12 4.39
CA ALA A 96 18.57 22.97 4.29
C ALA A 96 19.57 22.46 3.24
N LYS A 97 19.80 21.14 3.20
CA LYS A 97 20.76 20.54 2.27
C LYS A 97 20.23 20.48 0.83
N PHE A 98 18.96 20.15 0.65
CA PHE A 98 18.37 19.83 -0.66
C PHE A 98 17.29 20.82 -1.11
N GLY A 99 16.94 21.84 -0.33
CA GLY A 99 15.87 22.79 -0.65
C GLY A 99 16.07 23.53 -1.98
N LYS A 100 17.32 23.79 -2.35
CA LYS A 100 17.67 24.36 -3.67
C LYS A 100 17.51 23.36 -4.83
N SER A 101 17.48 22.06 -4.54
CA SER A 101 17.41 20.97 -5.52
C SER A 101 16.13 20.12 -5.32
N ARG A 102 14.97 20.79 -5.19
CA ARG A 102 13.66 20.13 -4.95
C ARG A 102 13.39 18.98 -5.91
N ARG A 103 13.77 19.11 -7.17
CA ARG A 103 13.58 18.05 -8.19
C ARG A 103 14.40 16.80 -7.92
N VAL A 104 15.57 16.94 -7.29
CA VAL A 104 16.37 15.77 -6.87
C VAL A 104 15.65 15.00 -5.77
N LEU A 105 15.06 15.68 -4.79
CA LEU A 105 14.26 15.02 -3.75
C LEU A 105 13.02 14.34 -4.33
N LEU A 106 12.37 15.00 -5.31
CA LEU A 106 11.23 14.41 -6.01
C LEU A 106 11.59 13.11 -6.75
N ALA A 107 12.85 12.94 -7.17
CA ALA A 107 13.33 11.72 -7.82
C ALA A 107 13.83 10.67 -6.80
N VAL A 108 14.67 11.08 -5.85
CA VAL A 108 15.36 10.16 -4.94
C VAL A 108 14.41 9.52 -3.94
N ILE A 109 13.44 10.26 -3.40
CA ILE A 109 12.53 9.72 -2.39
C ILE A 109 11.61 8.64 -2.98
N PRO A 110 10.93 8.84 -4.13
CA PRO A 110 10.16 7.75 -4.74
C PRO A 110 11.03 6.54 -5.12
N LEU A 111 12.25 6.77 -5.62
CA LEU A 111 13.16 5.67 -5.91
C LEU A 111 13.48 4.84 -4.65
N PHE A 112 13.74 5.49 -3.53
CA PHE A 112 13.98 4.84 -2.25
C PHE A 112 12.79 3.95 -1.83
N PHE A 113 11.56 4.49 -1.88
CA PHE A 113 10.36 3.72 -1.53
C PHE A 113 10.09 2.60 -2.54
N MET A 114 10.33 2.83 -3.83
CA MET A 114 10.21 1.78 -4.84
C MET A 114 11.22 0.67 -4.63
N VAL A 115 12.47 0.98 -4.26
CA VAL A 115 13.51 -0.03 -3.97
C VAL A 115 13.10 -0.86 -2.75
N ILE A 116 12.63 -0.24 -1.67
CA ILE A 116 12.16 -0.95 -0.48
C ILE A 116 10.99 -1.87 -0.84
N GLY A 117 9.97 -1.37 -1.52
CA GLY A 117 8.82 -2.18 -1.95
C GLY A 117 9.23 -3.35 -2.85
N SER A 118 10.17 -3.13 -3.75
CA SER A 118 10.61 -4.12 -4.74
C SER A 118 11.58 -5.18 -4.20
N ALA A 119 12.41 -4.82 -3.22
CA ALA A 119 13.43 -5.69 -2.68
C ALA A 119 13.00 -6.37 -1.38
N ALA A 120 12.40 -5.62 -0.46
CA ALA A 120 11.98 -6.15 0.82
C ALA A 120 10.55 -6.71 0.78
N GLY A 121 9.73 -6.27 -0.18
CA GLY A 121 8.32 -6.69 -0.26
C GLY A 121 7.49 -6.20 0.92
N THR A 122 7.96 -5.14 1.56
CA THR A 122 7.36 -4.57 2.75
C THR A 122 6.64 -3.29 2.36
N PHE A 123 5.35 -3.29 2.56
CA PHE A 123 4.47 -2.17 2.23
C PHE A 123 4.02 -1.46 3.51
N GLU A 124 3.78 -2.24 4.53
CA GLU A 124 3.31 -1.82 5.84
C GLU A 124 4.34 -0.97 6.59
N GLU A 125 5.60 -1.30 6.47
CA GLU A 125 6.72 -0.59 7.11
C GLU A 125 6.95 0.82 6.53
N CYS A 126 6.40 1.09 5.34
CA CYS A 126 6.43 2.43 4.76
C CYS A 126 5.45 3.39 5.44
N VAL A 127 4.39 2.88 6.09
CA VAL A 127 3.31 3.70 6.68
C VAL A 127 3.84 4.74 7.68
N PRO A 128 4.70 4.39 8.63
CA PRO A 128 5.23 5.36 9.59
C PRO A 128 6.06 6.48 8.97
N LEU A 129 6.64 6.26 7.78
CA LEU A 129 7.42 7.26 7.07
C LEU A 129 6.55 8.23 6.27
N VAL A 130 5.28 7.87 5.99
CA VAL A 130 4.36 8.71 5.20
C VAL A 130 4.21 10.11 5.78
N PRO A 131 3.94 10.32 7.09
CA PRO A 131 3.79 11.67 7.64
C PRO A 131 5.06 12.52 7.47
N VAL A 132 6.23 11.91 7.54
CA VAL A 132 7.53 12.59 7.38
C VAL A 132 7.67 13.09 5.94
N VAL A 133 7.38 12.23 4.96
CA VAL A 133 7.47 12.58 3.53
C VAL A 133 6.41 13.61 3.15
N VAL A 134 5.18 13.49 3.70
CA VAL A 134 4.12 14.48 3.50
C VAL A 134 4.52 15.84 4.08
N ALA A 135 5.06 15.88 5.30
CA ALA A 135 5.55 17.12 5.91
C ALA A 135 6.69 17.74 5.10
N LEU A 136 7.60 16.92 4.57
CA LEU A 136 8.68 17.38 3.68
C LEU A 136 8.11 17.96 2.37
N ALA A 137 7.16 17.29 1.73
CA ALA A 137 6.52 17.77 0.51
C ALA A 137 5.87 19.14 0.71
N ILE A 138 5.12 19.32 1.82
CA ILE A 138 4.48 20.60 2.17
C ILE A 138 5.53 21.69 2.39
N ARG A 139 6.65 21.40 3.07
CA ARG A 139 7.74 22.35 3.27
C ARG A 139 8.44 22.76 1.97
N LEU A 140 8.51 21.86 0.99
CA LEU A 140 9.05 22.12 -0.34
C LEU A 140 8.10 22.93 -1.24
N GLY A 141 6.93 23.33 -0.74
CA GLY A 141 5.93 24.10 -1.48
C GLY A 141 4.97 23.24 -2.31
N TRP A 142 4.93 21.95 -2.04
CA TRP A 142 3.99 21.00 -2.65
C TRP A 142 2.82 20.70 -1.71
N ASP A 143 2.04 19.66 -2.01
CA ASP A 143 0.88 19.26 -1.22
C ASP A 143 1.01 17.85 -0.62
N ALA A 144 0.01 17.46 0.17
CA ALA A 144 -0.01 16.13 0.80
C ALA A 144 -0.14 14.99 -0.22
N LEU A 145 -0.79 15.21 -1.38
CA LEU A 145 -0.88 14.22 -2.45
C LEU A 145 0.48 13.93 -3.07
N THR A 146 1.31 14.95 -3.24
CA THR A 146 2.70 14.77 -3.67
C THR A 146 3.47 13.92 -2.66
N GLY A 147 3.34 14.21 -1.35
CA GLY A 147 3.97 13.41 -0.31
C GLY A 147 3.53 11.95 -0.30
N LEU A 148 2.24 11.70 -0.47
CA LEU A 148 1.69 10.34 -0.64
C LEU A 148 2.18 9.67 -1.93
N GLY A 149 2.30 10.43 -3.01
CA GLY A 149 2.84 9.94 -4.27
C GLY A 149 4.30 9.53 -4.17
N MET A 150 5.10 10.33 -3.44
CA MET A 150 6.52 10.06 -3.20
C MET A 150 6.76 8.89 -2.24
N SER A 151 5.80 8.52 -1.42
CA SER A 151 5.91 7.46 -0.41
C SER A 151 5.08 6.23 -0.78
N ILE A 152 3.80 6.21 -0.42
CA ILE A 152 2.98 5.01 -0.51
C ILE A 152 2.70 4.57 -1.96
N LEU A 153 2.46 5.51 -2.90
CA LEU A 153 2.30 5.16 -4.31
C LEU A 153 3.59 4.58 -4.88
N ALA A 154 4.73 5.18 -4.55
CA ALA A 154 6.04 4.68 -4.96
C ALA A 154 6.34 3.30 -4.38
N ALA A 155 6.06 3.07 -3.09
CA ALA A 155 6.22 1.76 -2.45
C ALA A 155 5.37 0.70 -3.16
N GLY A 156 4.10 0.99 -3.49
CA GLY A 156 3.22 0.09 -4.23
C GLY A 156 3.71 -0.18 -5.65
N CYS A 157 4.26 0.82 -6.35
CA CYS A 157 4.90 0.64 -7.65
C CYS A 157 6.11 -0.30 -7.56
N GLY A 158 6.95 -0.13 -6.54
CA GLY A 158 8.09 -1.01 -6.30
C GLY A 158 7.66 -2.43 -5.96
N PHE A 159 6.69 -2.58 -5.08
CA PHE A 159 6.12 -3.87 -4.68
C PHE A 159 5.57 -4.64 -5.89
N ALA A 160 4.84 -3.96 -6.79
CA ALA A 160 4.31 -4.55 -8.01
C ALA A 160 5.41 -5.00 -8.99
N ALA A 161 6.46 -4.19 -9.13
CA ALA A 161 7.61 -4.57 -9.94
C ALA A 161 8.34 -5.81 -9.38
N GLY A 162 8.37 -5.98 -8.05
CA GLY A 162 8.75 -7.19 -7.34
C GLY A 162 10.09 -7.80 -7.78
N VAL A 163 11.14 -6.99 -7.96
CA VAL A 163 12.42 -7.46 -8.55
C VAL A 163 12.98 -8.63 -7.77
N CYS A 164 13.05 -8.52 -6.44
CA CYS A 164 13.54 -9.57 -5.55
C CYS A 164 12.74 -9.67 -4.24
N ASN A 165 11.44 -9.39 -4.31
CA ASN A 165 10.53 -9.47 -3.18
C ASN A 165 10.33 -10.93 -2.74
N PRO A 166 10.82 -11.33 -1.55
CA PRO A 166 10.74 -12.73 -1.11
C PRO A 166 9.32 -13.14 -0.68
N PHE A 167 8.50 -12.20 -0.17
CA PHE A 167 7.21 -12.50 0.46
C PHE A 167 6.07 -12.68 -0.54
N THR A 168 6.17 -12.12 -1.73
CA THR A 168 5.16 -12.30 -2.80
C THR A 168 5.74 -13.02 -3.99
N VAL A 169 6.76 -12.45 -4.62
CA VAL A 169 7.38 -13.05 -5.81
C VAL A 169 8.13 -14.33 -5.46
N GLY A 170 8.90 -14.35 -4.36
CA GLY A 170 9.60 -15.55 -3.92
C GLY A 170 8.64 -16.70 -3.62
N VAL A 171 7.57 -16.44 -2.86
CA VAL A 171 6.51 -17.42 -2.58
C VAL A 171 5.80 -17.88 -3.86
N ALA A 172 5.48 -16.95 -4.77
CA ALA A 172 4.86 -17.29 -6.04
C ALA A 172 5.78 -18.16 -6.91
N GLN A 173 7.08 -17.88 -6.93
CA GLN A 173 8.07 -18.69 -7.66
C GLN A 173 8.23 -20.08 -7.05
N GLU A 174 8.29 -20.21 -5.73
CA GLU A 174 8.35 -21.49 -5.04
C GLU A 174 7.14 -22.37 -5.42
N LEU A 175 5.93 -21.79 -5.37
CA LEU A 175 4.70 -22.49 -5.74
C LEU A 175 4.61 -22.81 -7.24
N ALA A 176 5.31 -22.05 -8.07
CA ALA A 176 5.43 -22.29 -9.51
C ALA A 176 6.58 -23.26 -9.87
N GLY A 177 7.29 -23.81 -8.90
CA GLY A 177 8.44 -24.69 -9.13
C GLY A 177 9.66 -23.99 -9.76
N LEU A 178 9.75 -22.66 -9.64
CA LEU A 178 10.81 -21.85 -10.22
C LEU A 178 11.92 -21.55 -9.20
N PRO A 179 13.17 -21.41 -9.64
CA PRO A 179 14.24 -20.94 -8.77
C PRO A 179 13.92 -19.55 -8.21
N MET A 180 14.19 -19.35 -6.92
CA MET A 180 13.95 -18.06 -6.26
C MET A 180 14.70 -16.93 -6.98
N PHE A 181 14.00 -15.85 -7.24
CA PHE A 181 14.46 -14.66 -7.97
C PHE A 181 14.81 -14.88 -9.46
N SER A 182 14.49 -16.03 -10.07
CA SER A 182 14.60 -16.21 -11.52
C SER A 182 13.81 -15.12 -12.27
N GLY A 183 14.18 -14.80 -13.51
CA GLY A 183 13.55 -13.73 -14.31
C GLY A 183 13.65 -12.33 -13.72
N MET A 184 14.57 -12.08 -12.77
CA MET A 184 14.76 -10.78 -12.10
C MET A 184 15.10 -9.67 -13.10
N TRP A 185 15.80 -9.98 -14.19
CA TRP A 185 16.14 -8.99 -15.22
C TRP A 185 14.90 -8.33 -15.83
N TYR A 186 13.85 -9.13 -16.13
CA TYR A 186 12.61 -8.62 -16.71
C TYR A 186 11.86 -7.71 -15.73
N ARG A 187 11.79 -8.13 -14.46
CA ARG A 187 11.20 -7.33 -13.41
C ARG A 187 11.99 -6.04 -13.13
N ALA A 188 13.32 -6.07 -13.30
CA ALA A 188 14.14 -4.86 -13.19
C ALA A 188 13.88 -3.88 -14.34
N VAL A 189 13.66 -4.37 -15.57
CA VAL A 189 13.23 -3.53 -16.70
C VAL A 189 11.84 -2.94 -16.42
N ALA A 190 10.91 -3.75 -15.96
CA ALA A 190 9.58 -3.27 -15.56
C ALA A 190 9.66 -2.22 -14.44
N PHE A 191 10.50 -2.43 -13.43
CA PHE A 191 10.75 -1.47 -12.35
C PHE A 191 11.19 -0.11 -12.91
N LEU A 192 12.14 -0.10 -13.85
CA LEU A 192 12.64 1.12 -14.46
C LEU A 192 11.55 1.86 -15.25
N ILE A 193 10.76 1.13 -16.03
CA ILE A 193 9.65 1.70 -16.82
C ILE A 193 8.59 2.30 -15.89
N ILE A 194 8.21 1.59 -14.84
CA ILE A 194 7.23 2.04 -13.85
C ILE A 194 7.76 3.26 -13.07
N TYR A 195 9.05 3.27 -12.72
CA TYR A 195 9.68 4.41 -12.08
C TYR A 195 9.63 5.66 -12.97
N ILE A 196 9.99 5.53 -14.26
CA ILE A 196 9.90 6.64 -15.22
C ILE A 196 8.46 7.13 -15.32
N LEU A 197 7.48 6.24 -15.40
CA LEU A 197 6.07 6.59 -15.45
C LEU A 197 5.62 7.37 -14.19
N LEU A 198 6.00 6.88 -13.01
CA LEU A 198 5.72 7.54 -11.74
C LEU A 198 6.36 8.94 -11.68
N MET A 199 7.61 9.04 -12.11
CA MET A 199 8.34 10.31 -12.15
C MET A 199 7.69 11.32 -13.09
N LEU A 200 7.27 10.89 -14.29
CA LEU A 200 6.55 11.76 -15.23
C LEU A 200 5.23 12.24 -14.63
N PHE A 201 4.48 11.34 -14.00
CA PHE A 201 3.22 11.69 -13.33
C PHE A 201 3.43 12.73 -12.22
N LEU A 202 4.40 12.51 -11.32
CA LEU A 202 4.72 13.42 -10.22
C LEU A 202 5.26 14.77 -10.74
N LEU A 203 6.15 14.76 -11.73
CA LEU A 203 6.70 16.00 -12.31
C LEU A 203 5.62 16.85 -12.98
N ILE A 204 4.70 16.22 -13.74
CA ILE A 204 3.58 16.92 -14.39
C ILE A 204 2.66 17.53 -13.32
N TYR A 205 2.38 16.77 -12.26
CA TYR A 205 1.52 17.24 -11.18
C TYR A 205 2.17 18.40 -10.41
N VAL A 206 3.41 18.22 -9.95
CA VAL A 206 4.15 19.24 -9.19
C VAL A 206 4.28 20.56 -9.95
N ARG A 207 4.56 20.52 -11.26
CA ARG A 207 4.61 21.75 -12.09
C ARG A 207 3.34 22.59 -12.05
N LYS A 208 2.19 21.97 -11.77
CA LYS A 208 0.88 22.66 -11.70
C LYS A 208 0.61 23.29 -10.35
N ILE A 209 1.18 22.73 -9.28
CA ILE A 209 0.87 23.12 -7.89
C ILE A 209 2.02 23.84 -7.21
N GLU A 210 3.23 23.79 -7.79
CA GLU A 210 4.44 24.33 -7.18
C GLU A 210 4.29 25.82 -6.90
N LYS A 211 4.35 26.18 -5.60
CA LYS A 211 4.35 27.57 -5.15
C LYS A 211 5.79 28.09 -5.08
N PRO A 212 6.03 29.41 -5.33
CA PRO A 212 7.29 30.03 -5.00
C PRO A 212 7.64 29.74 -3.54
N MET A 213 8.85 29.34 -3.27
CA MET A 213 9.31 29.13 -1.90
C MET A 213 9.43 30.49 -1.23
N ASP A 214 8.75 30.67 -0.09
CA ASP A 214 8.86 31.89 0.69
C ASP A 214 10.28 31.96 1.27
N GLU A 215 11.07 32.99 0.88
CA GLU A 215 12.44 33.16 1.37
C GLU A 215 12.49 33.22 2.91
N LYS A 216 11.44 33.73 3.55
CA LYS A 216 11.29 33.71 5.01
C LYS A 216 11.20 32.30 5.60
N MET A 217 10.71 31.31 4.83
CA MET A 217 10.76 29.90 5.24
C MET A 217 12.19 29.35 5.21
N LEU A 218 13.02 29.81 4.26
CA LEU A 218 14.43 29.41 4.18
C LEU A 218 15.27 30.04 5.29
N GLU A 219 15.02 31.29 5.64
CA GLU A 219 15.72 31.97 6.75
C GLU A 219 15.33 31.38 8.12
N GLY A 220 14.07 30.94 8.28
CA GLY A 220 13.60 30.22 9.47
C GLY A 220 14.23 28.84 9.68
N ILE A 221 14.75 28.21 8.61
CA ILE A 221 15.42 26.92 8.66
C ILE A 221 16.85 27.04 9.22
N GLY A 222 17.54 28.17 8.99
CA GLY A 222 18.89 28.42 9.50
C GLY A 222 18.94 29.01 10.92
N SER A 223 17.87 29.67 11.35
CA SER A 223 17.78 30.36 12.65
C SER A 223 16.92 29.62 13.67
N GLY A 224 16.67 28.32 13.45
CA GLY A 224 15.90 27.51 14.39
C GLY A 224 16.49 27.64 15.79
N ASN A 225 16.02 28.64 16.54
CA ASN A 225 16.07 28.58 17.99
C ASN A 225 15.43 27.25 18.37
N VAL A 226 16.28 26.23 18.48
CA VAL A 226 15.99 25.07 19.31
C VAL A 226 15.64 25.70 20.64
N ARG A 227 14.34 25.93 20.90
CA ARG A 227 13.88 26.14 22.26
C ARG A 227 14.44 24.93 22.97
N GLN A 228 15.57 25.15 23.65
CA GLN A 228 16.08 24.21 24.63
C GLN A 228 14.86 23.93 25.50
N ILE A 229 14.20 22.80 25.23
CA ILE A 229 13.26 22.25 26.18
C ILE A 229 14.15 21.94 27.35
N ALA A 230 14.11 22.83 28.36
CA ALA A 230 14.87 22.69 29.59
C ALA A 230 14.45 21.36 30.21
N TYR A 231 15.30 20.38 30.01
CA TYR A 231 15.07 19.03 30.50
C TYR A 231 15.44 18.98 32.00
N SER A 232 14.46 19.08 32.86
CA SER A 232 14.62 18.60 34.21
C SER A 232 14.76 17.08 34.18
N SER A 233 15.88 16.60 34.70
CA SER A 233 16.39 15.21 34.60
C SER A 233 15.42 14.10 35.07
N GLY A 234 14.47 14.40 35.95
CA GLY A 234 13.61 13.41 36.60
C GLY A 234 12.30 13.07 35.89
N SER A 235 11.88 13.86 34.86
CA SER A 235 10.57 13.68 34.18
C SER A 235 10.67 13.04 32.80
N ARG A 236 11.86 12.67 32.36
CA ARG A 236 12.14 12.25 30.97
C ARG A 236 11.49 10.92 30.60
N PHE A 237 11.69 9.90 31.41
CA PHE A 237 11.13 8.57 31.16
C PHE A 237 9.61 8.56 31.22
N TRP A 238 9.02 9.31 32.16
CA TRP A 238 7.58 9.44 32.27
C TRP A 238 6.95 10.12 31.05
N LYS A 239 7.57 11.18 30.53
CA LYS A 239 7.11 11.87 29.30
C LYS A 239 7.23 10.97 28.08
N ILE A 240 8.30 10.18 27.93
CA ILE A 240 8.44 9.18 26.86
C ILE A 240 7.31 8.16 26.95
N GLY A 241 7.03 7.62 28.13
CA GLY A 241 5.94 6.65 28.31
C GLY A 241 4.56 7.22 27.94
N ILE A 242 4.28 8.48 28.32
CA ILE A 242 3.00 9.14 27.97
C ILE A 242 2.92 9.36 26.45
N THR A 243 3.95 9.93 25.83
CA THR A 243 3.94 10.21 24.37
C THR A 243 3.90 8.91 23.56
N PHE A 244 4.56 7.85 24.02
CA PHE A 244 4.46 6.54 23.41
C PHE A 244 3.02 6.00 23.48
N LYS A 245 2.40 6.03 24.68
CA LYS A 245 1.00 5.62 24.85
C LYS A 245 0.04 6.42 23.96
N GLU A 246 0.21 7.74 23.87
CA GLU A 246 -0.59 8.57 22.97
C GLU A 246 -0.43 8.13 21.50
N GLY A 247 0.79 7.79 21.08
CA GLY A 247 1.06 7.25 19.75
C GLY A 247 0.40 5.89 19.52
N VAL A 248 0.44 4.99 20.48
CA VAL A 248 -0.29 3.71 20.43
C VAL A 248 -1.79 3.94 20.26
N VAL A 249 -2.37 4.83 21.05
CA VAL A 249 -3.81 5.15 20.97
C VAL A 249 -4.16 5.76 19.60
N SER A 250 -3.28 6.58 19.03
CA SER A 250 -3.51 7.22 17.73
C SER A 250 -3.60 6.25 16.56
N VAL A 251 -3.00 5.06 16.65
CA VAL A 251 -3.02 4.03 15.59
C VAL A 251 -4.13 2.98 15.78
N LEU A 252 -4.83 2.96 16.95
CA LEU A 252 -5.93 2.02 17.19
C LEU A 252 -7.03 2.05 16.12
N PRO A 253 -7.44 3.22 15.59
CA PRO A 253 -8.37 3.26 14.46
C PRO A 253 -7.85 2.49 13.24
N GLY A 254 -6.55 2.55 12.95
CA GLY A 254 -5.91 1.77 11.89
C GLY A 254 -5.95 0.27 12.15
N VAL A 255 -5.72 -0.15 13.39
CA VAL A 255 -5.85 -1.56 13.80
C VAL A 255 -7.27 -2.08 13.56
N LEU A 256 -8.30 -1.30 13.89
CA LEU A 256 -9.68 -1.66 13.60
C LEU A 256 -9.91 -1.88 12.09
N LEU A 257 -9.39 -0.97 11.25
CA LEU A 257 -9.50 -1.13 9.79
C LEU A 257 -8.80 -2.39 9.29
N ILE A 258 -7.65 -2.76 9.85
CA ILE A 258 -6.94 -4.01 9.52
C ILE A 258 -7.81 -5.23 9.87
N LEU A 259 -8.40 -5.26 11.05
CA LEU A 259 -9.24 -6.36 11.49
C LEU A 259 -10.48 -6.51 10.60
N MET A 260 -11.17 -5.40 10.30
CA MET A 260 -12.33 -5.39 9.42
C MET A 260 -11.97 -5.83 7.98
N ALA A 261 -10.86 -5.34 7.42
CA ALA A 261 -10.43 -5.72 6.08
C ALA A 261 -10.08 -7.22 6.00
N ASN A 262 -9.39 -7.77 7.01
CA ASN A 262 -9.10 -9.21 7.05
C ASN A 262 -10.35 -10.07 7.28
N SER A 263 -11.44 -9.52 7.84
CA SER A 263 -12.73 -10.19 7.95
C SER A 263 -13.34 -10.52 6.58
N ILE A 264 -13.09 -9.71 5.57
CA ILE A 264 -13.52 -9.96 4.19
C ILE A 264 -12.91 -11.26 3.69
N ARG A 265 -11.58 -11.40 3.81
CA ARG A 265 -10.87 -12.64 3.45
C ARG A 265 -11.36 -13.83 4.26
N PHE A 266 -11.50 -13.68 5.58
CA PHE A 266 -12.00 -14.72 6.47
C PHE A 266 -13.37 -15.23 6.02
N THR A 267 -14.29 -14.33 5.67
CA THR A 267 -15.64 -14.65 5.19
C THR A 267 -15.60 -15.44 3.88
N LEU A 268 -14.73 -15.08 2.94
CA LEU A 268 -14.59 -15.78 1.66
C LEU A 268 -14.05 -17.20 1.83
N LEU A 269 -13.05 -17.38 2.71
CA LEU A 269 -12.43 -18.67 2.98
C LEU A 269 -13.38 -19.60 3.73
N GLU A 270 -13.93 -19.14 4.85
CA GLU A 270 -14.86 -19.92 5.68
C GLU A 270 -16.20 -20.20 4.97
N GLY A 271 -16.59 -19.31 4.05
CA GLY A 271 -17.78 -19.48 3.23
C GLY A 271 -17.61 -20.40 2.03
N ASN A 272 -16.43 -20.98 1.78
CA ASN A 272 -16.10 -21.85 0.64
C ASN A 272 -16.42 -21.23 -0.74
N ILE A 273 -16.47 -19.90 -0.86
CA ILE A 273 -16.83 -19.22 -2.12
C ILE A 273 -15.65 -19.16 -3.08
N LEU A 274 -14.47 -19.16 -2.52
CA LEU A 274 -13.26 -18.88 -3.26
C LEU A 274 -12.97 -19.96 -4.30
N ASP A 275 -13.15 -21.24 -3.93
CA ASP A 275 -12.98 -22.39 -4.84
C ASP A 275 -13.94 -22.33 -6.02
N VAL A 276 -15.18 -21.90 -5.80
CA VAL A 276 -16.19 -21.75 -6.85
C VAL A 276 -15.81 -20.63 -7.83
N ILE A 277 -15.35 -19.50 -7.30
CA ILE A 277 -14.85 -18.38 -8.13
C ILE A 277 -13.67 -18.85 -9.00
N LEU A 278 -12.74 -19.59 -8.42
CA LEU A 278 -11.54 -20.05 -9.11
C LEU A 278 -11.84 -21.12 -10.19
N GLN A 279 -12.70 -22.08 -9.90
CA GLN A 279 -13.14 -23.05 -10.90
C GLN A 279 -13.88 -22.38 -12.07
N GLY A 280 -14.74 -21.41 -11.78
CA GLY A 280 -15.39 -20.59 -12.80
C GLY A 280 -14.38 -19.81 -13.66
N ALA A 281 -13.33 -19.26 -13.04
CA ALA A 281 -12.27 -18.54 -13.73
C ALA A 281 -11.49 -19.43 -14.71
N VAL A 282 -11.11 -20.65 -14.29
CA VAL A 282 -10.43 -21.62 -15.15
C VAL A 282 -11.30 -22.01 -16.33
N SER A 283 -12.60 -22.22 -16.12
CA SER A 283 -13.56 -22.56 -17.18
C SER A 283 -13.69 -21.43 -18.19
N LEU A 284 -13.71 -20.16 -17.74
CA LEU A 284 -13.76 -18.99 -18.64
C LEU A 284 -12.50 -18.85 -19.49
N ALA A 285 -11.33 -19.15 -18.96
CA ALA A 285 -10.06 -19.04 -19.65
C ALA A 285 -9.89 -20.05 -20.79
N SER A 286 -10.53 -21.22 -20.70
CA SER A 286 -10.34 -22.35 -21.62
C SER A 286 -10.68 -22.04 -23.09
N GLY A 287 -11.48 -21.00 -23.36
CA GLY A 287 -11.83 -20.56 -24.72
C GLY A 287 -11.01 -19.35 -25.25
N MET A 288 -10.02 -18.84 -24.47
CA MET A 288 -9.29 -17.64 -24.82
C MET A 288 -8.02 -17.93 -25.64
N PRO A 289 -7.59 -17.00 -26.52
CA PRO A 289 -6.28 -17.08 -27.12
C PRO A 289 -5.18 -16.82 -26.08
N ARG A 290 -3.95 -17.27 -26.34
CA ARG A 290 -2.78 -17.17 -25.44
C ARG A 290 -2.58 -15.78 -24.80
N PHE A 291 -2.68 -14.72 -25.62
CA PHE A 291 -2.57 -13.34 -25.11
C PHE A 291 -3.77 -12.95 -24.21
N GLY A 292 -4.95 -13.51 -24.48
CA GLY A 292 -6.13 -13.32 -23.64
C GLY A 292 -5.97 -13.96 -22.27
N VAL A 293 -5.38 -15.17 -22.21
CA VAL A 293 -5.16 -15.89 -20.95
C VAL A 293 -4.22 -15.15 -20.00
N ILE A 294 -3.10 -14.59 -20.49
CA ILE A 294 -2.19 -13.85 -19.60
C ILE A 294 -2.82 -12.55 -19.07
N LEU A 295 -3.59 -11.83 -19.90
CA LEU A 295 -4.34 -10.66 -19.46
C LEU A 295 -5.50 -11.04 -18.53
N PHE A 296 -6.14 -12.18 -18.76
CA PHE A 296 -7.17 -12.72 -17.86
C PHE A 296 -6.58 -13.07 -16.48
N ILE A 297 -5.44 -13.75 -16.43
CA ILE A 297 -4.72 -14.03 -15.17
C ILE A 297 -4.42 -12.72 -14.43
N TYR A 298 -3.88 -11.74 -15.13
CA TYR A 298 -3.63 -10.40 -14.56
C TYR A 298 -4.90 -9.76 -14.01
N GLY A 299 -5.99 -9.76 -14.78
CA GLY A 299 -7.30 -9.24 -14.37
C GLY A 299 -7.89 -9.99 -13.18
N LEU A 300 -7.76 -11.32 -13.16
CA LEU A 300 -8.21 -12.17 -12.05
C LEU A 300 -7.49 -11.80 -10.74
N VAL A 301 -6.16 -11.64 -10.80
CA VAL A 301 -5.38 -11.22 -9.63
C VAL A 301 -5.81 -9.83 -9.14
N LEU A 302 -6.01 -8.88 -10.07
CA LEU A 302 -6.54 -7.55 -9.73
C LEU A 302 -7.88 -7.62 -9.02
N ILE A 303 -8.84 -8.40 -9.55
CA ILE A 303 -10.17 -8.54 -8.94
C ILE A 303 -10.04 -9.17 -7.55
N LEU A 304 -9.27 -10.24 -7.42
CA LEU A 304 -9.12 -10.93 -6.14
C LEU A 304 -8.34 -10.10 -5.12
N ASN A 305 -7.43 -9.23 -5.54
CA ASN A 305 -6.76 -8.31 -4.64
C ASN A 305 -7.70 -7.31 -3.95
N PHE A 306 -8.84 -7.03 -4.56
CA PHE A 306 -9.88 -6.22 -3.94
C PHE A 306 -10.45 -6.89 -2.67
N PHE A 307 -10.53 -8.21 -2.65
CA PHE A 307 -11.05 -8.99 -1.52
C PHE A 307 -9.95 -9.53 -0.59
N ILE A 308 -8.78 -9.83 -1.15
CA ILE A 308 -7.66 -10.45 -0.45
C ILE A 308 -6.40 -9.61 -0.66
N PRO A 309 -6.18 -8.55 0.13
CA PRO A 309 -5.04 -7.65 -0.07
C PRO A 309 -3.68 -8.25 0.36
N SER A 310 -3.64 -9.46 0.90
CA SER A 310 -2.41 -10.15 1.29
C SER A 310 -1.77 -10.88 0.11
N GLY A 311 -0.57 -10.43 -0.32
CA GLY A 311 0.14 -10.99 -1.46
C GLY A 311 0.55 -12.46 -1.28
N SER A 312 1.17 -12.82 -0.14
CA SER A 312 1.58 -14.20 0.14
C SER A 312 0.38 -15.16 0.24
N ALA A 313 -0.66 -14.77 0.99
CA ALA A 313 -1.86 -15.59 1.11
C ALA A 313 -2.55 -15.81 -0.24
N LYS A 314 -2.56 -14.79 -1.10
CA LYS A 314 -3.10 -14.87 -2.45
C LYS A 314 -2.23 -15.74 -3.36
N ALA A 315 -0.89 -15.72 -3.18
CA ALA A 315 0.00 -16.60 -3.92
C ALA A 315 -0.29 -18.08 -3.61
N PHE A 316 -0.41 -18.46 -2.34
CA PHE A 316 -0.77 -19.83 -1.95
C PHE A 316 -2.09 -20.31 -2.56
N LEU A 317 -3.01 -19.38 -2.76
CA LEU A 317 -4.32 -19.68 -3.30
C LEU A 317 -4.35 -19.77 -4.81
N LEU A 318 -3.71 -18.79 -5.50
CA LEU A 318 -3.83 -18.63 -6.94
C LEU A 318 -2.77 -19.38 -7.72
N MET A 319 -1.51 -19.41 -7.25
CA MET A 319 -0.42 -19.98 -8.04
C MET A 319 -0.66 -21.47 -8.44
N PRO A 320 -1.18 -22.34 -7.55
CA PRO A 320 -1.49 -23.71 -7.91
C PRO A 320 -2.54 -23.87 -9.02
N LEU A 321 -3.29 -22.81 -9.32
CA LEU A 321 -4.35 -22.82 -10.35
C LEU A 321 -3.92 -22.07 -11.61
N ILE A 322 -3.31 -20.89 -11.45
CA ILE A 322 -2.97 -20.06 -12.61
C ILE A 322 -1.70 -20.52 -13.32
N VAL A 323 -0.78 -21.21 -12.62
CA VAL A 323 0.43 -21.76 -13.28
C VAL A 323 0.09 -22.89 -14.23
N PRO A 324 -0.61 -23.98 -13.82
CA PRO A 324 -1.05 -25.01 -14.76
C PRO A 324 -1.93 -24.48 -15.89
N LEU A 325 -2.79 -23.48 -15.59
CA LEU A 325 -3.58 -22.81 -16.62
C LEU A 325 -2.67 -22.10 -17.64
N ALA A 326 -1.68 -21.34 -17.20
CA ALA A 326 -0.75 -20.63 -18.08
C ALA A 326 0.04 -21.62 -18.95
N GLU A 327 0.57 -22.69 -18.36
CA GLU A 327 1.33 -23.74 -19.04
C GLU A 327 0.51 -24.46 -20.10
N ALA A 328 -0.78 -24.73 -19.85
CA ALA A 328 -1.70 -25.32 -20.82
C ALA A 328 -1.86 -24.48 -22.10
N PHE A 329 -1.55 -23.19 -22.03
CA PHE A 329 -1.56 -22.25 -23.17
C PHE A 329 -0.15 -21.84 -23.63
N ASP A 330 0.88 -22.62 -23.26
CA ASP A 330 2.29 -22.36 -23.60
C ASP A 330 2.76 -20.97 -23.12
N ILE A 331 2.30 -20.55 -21.95
CA ILE A 331 2.75 -19.34 -21.24
C ILE A 331 3.68 -19.78 -20.10
N SER A 332 4.89 -19.19 -20.05
CA SER A 332 5.85 -19.56 -19.01
C SER A 332 5.34 -19.28 -17.60
N ALA A 333 5.66 -20.17 -16.67
CA ALA A 333 5.38 -19.96 -15.25
C ALA A 333 5.98 -18.64 -14.72
N GLN A 334 7.14 -18.24 -15.25
CA GLN A 334 7.80 -16.97 -14.90
C GLN A 334 6.95 -15.75 -15.29
N LEU A 335 6.34 -15.75 -16.48
CA LEU A 335 5.45 -14.66 -16.90
C LEU A 335 4.15 -14.65 -16.09
N CYS A 336 3.68 -15.82 -15.68
CA CYS A 336 2.54 -15.94 -14.75
C CYS A 336 2.85 -15.29 -13.39
N VAL A 337 4.06 -15.49 -12.85
CA VAL A 337 4.54 -14.81 -11.62
C VAL A 337 4.58 -13.28 -11.82
N VAL A 338 5.01 -12.80 -12.98
CA VAL A 338 5.00 -11.35 -13.28
C VAL A 338 3.58 -10.82 -13.33
N ALA A 339 2.64 -11.53 -13.97
CA ALA A 339 1.23 -11.14 -14.02
C ALA A 339 0.61 -11.10 -12.62
N PHE A 340 0.95 -12.07 -11.77
CA PHE A 340 0.55 -12.09 -10.37
C PHE A 340 1.12 -10.87 -9.62
N ALA A 341 2.41 -10.57 -9.73
CA ALA A 341 3.04 -9.44 -9.05
C ALA A 341 2.44 -8.09 -9.47
N PHE A 342 2.18 -7.89 -10.76
CA PHE A 342 1.54 -6.69 -11.26
C PHE A 342 0.11 -6.54 -10.74
N GLY A 343 -0.69 -7.60 -10.76
CA GLY A 343 -2.07 -7.57 -10.27
C GLY A 343 -2.16 -7.34 -8.76
N ASP A 344 -1.21 -7.87 -8.00
CA ASP A 344 -1.14 -7.70 -6.56
C ASP A 344 -0.69 -6.28 -6.16
N GLY A 345 0.40 -5.79 -6.71
CA GLY A 345 1.10 -4.63 -6.17
C GLY A 345 0.37 -3.30 -6.35
N PHE A 346 -0.04 -2.97 -7.58
CA PHE A 346 -0.60 -1.66 -7.89
C PHE A 346 -1.96 -1.40 -7.25
N SER A 347 -2.78 -2.42 -7.15
CA SER A 347 -4.13 -2.33 -6.61
C SER A 347 -4.13 -2.11 -5.09
N ASN A 348 -3.06 -2.50 -4.38
CA ASN A 348 -2.89 -2.26 -2.95
C ASN A 348 -2.85 -0.76 -2.59
N VAL A 349 -2.34 0.10 -3.47
CA VAL A 349 -2.31 1.55 -3.26
C VAL A 349 -3.52 2.27 -3.83
N PHE A 350 -4.50 1.53 -4.31
CA PHE A 350 -5.71 2.09 -4.90
C PHE A 350 -7.00 1.60 -4.24
N TYR A 351 -7.09 0.32 -3.87
CA TYR A 351 -8.32 -0.26 -3.35
C TYR A 351 -8.62 0.18 -1.90
N PRO A 352 -9.88 0.57 -1.64
CA PRO A 352 -10.30 0.99 -0.30
C PRO A 352 -10.34 -0.16 0.72
N THR A 353 -10.19 -1.39 0.26
CA THR A 353 -10.11 -2.59 1.10
C THR A 353 -8.71 -2.82 1.67
N ASN A 354 -7.69 -2.08 1.18
CA ASN A 354 -6.35 -2.17 1.74
C ASN A 354 -6.18 -1.23 2.95
N PRO A 355 -5.99 -1.78 4.16
CA PRO A 355 -5.89 -0.98 5.38
C PRO A 355 -4.64 -0.08 5.39
N VAL A 356 -3.55 -0.51 4.79
CA VAL A 356 -2.29 0.25 4.72
C VAL A 356 -2.50 1.56 3.95
N LEU A 357 -3.22 1.50 2.83
CA LEU A 357 -3.60 2.69 2.09
C LEU A 357 -4.46 3.63 2.94
N LEU A 358 -5.51 3.10 3.57
CA LEU A 358 -6.45 3.91 4.35
C LEU A 358 -5.78 4.59 5.54
N ILE A 359 -4.87 3.89 6.22
CA ILE A 359 -4.06 4.48 7.30
C ILE A 359 -3.17 5.58 6.75
N SER A 360 -2.47 5.33 5.64
CA SER A 360 -1.54 6.28 5.04
C SER A 360 -2.22 7.60 4.63
N ILE A 361 -3.36 7.51 3.93
CA ILE A 361 -4.12 8.70 3.54
C ILE A 361 -4.75 9.41 4.76
N GLY A 362 -5.14 8.65 5.78
CA GLY A 362 -5.62 9.18 7.05
C GLY A 362 -4.55 9.99 7.78
N LEU A 363 -3.32 9.46 7.89
CA LEU A 363 -2.16 10.15 8.47
C LEU A 363 -1.79 11.43 7.69
N ALA A 364 -2.02 11.44 6.39
CA ALA A 364 -1.81 12.61 5.52
C ALA A 364 -2.99 13.60 5.55
N ASN A 365 -4.07 13.33 6.27
CA ASN A 365 -5.33 14.09 6.25
C ASN A 365 -5.93 14.25 4.84
N VAL A 366 -5.80 13.22 3.99
CA VAL A 366 -6.36 13.17 2.63
C VAL A 366 -7.56 12.23 2.62
N SER A 367 -8.68 12.66 2.04
CA SER A 367 -9.84 11.78 1.88
C SER A 367 -9.58 10.73 0.79
N TYR A 368 -10.17 9.52 0.96
CA TYR A 368 -10.06 8.47 -0.06
C TYR A 368 -10.56 8.93 -1.43
N GLY A 369 -11.68 9.69 -1.49
CA GLY A 369 -12.18 10.21 -2.76
C GLY A 369 -11.21 11.15 -3.47
N THR A 370 -10.48 11.98 -2.73
CA THR A 370 -9.43 12.86 -3.28
C THR A 370 -8.26 12.02 -3.79
N TRP A 371 -7.81 11.04 -3.01
CA TRP A 371 -6.75 10.10 -3.39
C TRP A 371 -7.11 9.32 -4.65
N ALA A 372 -8.30 8.71 -4.70
CA ALA A 372 -8.75 7.90 -5.82
C ALA A 372 -8.86 8.70 -7.13
N LYS A 373 -9.38 9.94 -7.07
CA LYS A 373 -9.43 10.84 -8.23
C LYS A 373 -8.05 11.22 -8.75
N TRP A 374 -7.10 11.43 -7.85
CA TRP A 374 -5.75 11.83 -8.20
C TRP A 374 -4.93 10.64 -8.71
N SER A 375 -4.83 9.57 -7.92
CA SER A 375 -4.03 8.39 -8.25
C SER A 375 -4.66 7.53 -9.34
N GLY A 376 -5.99 7.57 -9.52
CA GLY A 376 -6.70 6.78 -10.52
C GLY A 376 -6.23 7.04 -11.95
N LYS A 377 -5.81 8.27 -12.27
CA LYS A 377 -5.22 8.59 -13.58
C LYS A 377 -3.91 7.85 -13.80
N PHE A 378 -3.06 7.82 -12.77
CA PHE A 378 -1.82 7.06 -12.80
C PHE A 378 -2.10 5.57 -12.91
N GLN A 379 -3.02 5.05 -12.08
CA GLN A 379 -3.37 3.64 -12.06
C GLN A 379 -3.89 3.15 -13.41
N LEU A 380 -4.73 3.95 -14.08
CA LEU A 380 -5.24 3.62 -15.42
C LEU A 380 -4.12 3.51 -16.45
N ILE A 381 -3.20 4.50 -16.49
CA ILE A 381 -2.07 4.46 -17.42
C ILE A 381 -1.17 3.26 -17.08
N ASN A 382 -0.91 3.04 -15.80
CA ASN A 382 -0.08 1.95 -15.32
C ASN A 382 -0.68 0.58 -15.66
N LEU A 383 -1.99 0.41 -15.59
CA LEU A 383 -2.70 -0.80 -16.02
C LEU A 383 -2.41 -1.14 -17.49
N PHE A 384 -2.45 -0.14 -18.38
CA PHE A 384 -2.13 -0.35 -19.81
C PHE A 384 -0.63 -0.65 -20.02
N VAL A 385 0.25 0.06 -19.33
CA VAL A 385 1.70 -0.14 -19.43
C VAL A 385 2.09 -1.55 -18.94
N THR A 386 1.56 -2.00 -17.80
CA THR A 386 1.86 -3.34 -17.28
C THR A 386 1.20 -4.44 -18.11
N GLY A 387 -0.01 -4.22 -18.65
CA GLY A 387 -0.61 -5.11 -19.62
C GLY A 387 0.23 -5.23 -20.90
N ALA A 388 0.74 -4.11 -21.43
CA ALA A 388 1.66 -4.13 -22.58
C ALA A 388 2.98 -4.85 -22.27
N LEU A 389 3.53 -4.67 -21.06
CA LEU A 389 4.69 -5.42 -20.60
C LEU A 389 4.40 -6.93 -20.56
N LEU A 390 3.24 -7.38 -20.09
CA LEU A 390 2.88 -8.79 -20.11
C LEU A 390 2.81 -9.34 -21.54
N LEU A 391 2.23 -8.60 -22.49
CA LEU A 391 2.18 -8.99 -23.89
C LEU A 391 3.58 -9.02 -24.52
N LEU A 392 4.44 -8.06 -24.19
CA LEU A 392 5.84 -8.05 -24.60
C LEU A 392 6.58 -9.28 -24.02
N GLY A 393 6.41 -9.56 -22.72
CA GLY A 393 6.99 -10.73 -22.06
C GLY A 393 6.57 -12.05 -22.71
N LEU A 394 5.30 -12.12 -23.15
CA LEU A 394 4.78 -13.25 -23.91
C LEU A 394 5.47 -13.40 -25.27
N ALA A 395 5.69 -12.29 -25.99
CA ALA A 395 6.31 -12.26 -27.31
C ALA A 395 7.80 -12.63 -27.27
N ILE A 396 8.54 -12.24 -26.22
CA ILE A 396 9.96 -12.54 -26.06
C ILE A 396 10.24 -13.82 -25.26
N HIS A 397 9.19 -14.58 -24.92
CA HIS A 397 9.28 -15.83 -24.14
C HIS A 397 10.09 -15.67 -22.84
N VAL A 398 9.68 -14.77 -21.95
CA VAL A 398 10.34 -14.59 -20.64
C VAL A 398 10.32 -15.89 -19.86
N THR A 399 11.53 -16.40 -19.54
CA THR A 399 11.78 -17.62 -18.78
C THR A 399 12.40 -17.32 -17.41
#